data_d17658a4fb4923ddee4d85aa6ff18a10
#
_entry.id   d17658a4fb4923ddee4d85aa6ff18a10
#
_cell.length_a   1.000
_cell.length_b   1.000
_cell.length_c   1.000
_cell.angle_alpha   90.00
_cell.angle_beta   90.00
_cell.angle_gamma   90.00
#
_symmetry.space_group_name_H-M   'P 1'
#
loop_
_entity.id
_entity.type
_entity.pdbx_description
1 polymer ?
#
loop_
_entity_poly.entity_id
_entity_poly.type
_entity_poly.pdbx_seq_one_letter_code
_entity_poly.pdbx_strand_id
1 'polypeptide(L)' 'MGTRGLPLHEFLDQVEREVIMKALESTRFNKTAAAKLLGITFRSLRYRLDRLGID' A
#
# COMPACT_ATOMS: atom_id res chain seq x y z
N MET A 1 -11.45 -15.79 19.19
CA MET A 1 -11.40 -15.77 18.65
C MET A 1 -11.48 -15.27 17.48
N GLY A 2 -11.77 -14.54 17.17
CA GLY A 2 -12.12 -14.04 15.92
C GLY A 2 -11.05 -13.93 14.92
N THR A 3 -9.93 -13.68 15.33
CA THR A 3 -8.86 -13.46 14.38
C THR A 3 -8.12 -14.72 14.04
N ARG A 4 -8.61 -15.80 14.55
CA ARG A 4 -8.00 -17.02 14.28
C ARG A 4 -8.00 -17.26 12.81
N GLY A 5 -6.93 -17.65 12.21
CA GLY A 5 -6.84 -17.88 10.80
C GLY A 5 -6.58 -16.63 9.99
N LEU A 6 -6.27 -15.52 10.66
CA LEU A 6 -5.97 -14.28 9.95
C LEU A 6 -4.61 -13.79 10.41
N PRO A 7 -3.55 -14.26 9.80
CA PRO A 7 -2.21 -13.87 10.21
C PRO A 7 -2.02 -12.37 10.19
N LEU A 8 -1.24 -11.89 11.14
CA LEU A 8 -1.05 -10.47 11.32
C LEU A 8 -0.53 -9.79 10.06
N HIS A 9 0.48 -10.37 9.43
CA HIS A 9 1.08 -9.71 8.28
C HIS A 9 0.13 -9.65 7.10
N GLU A 10 -0.76 -10.61 6.95
CA GLU A 10 -1.74 -10.55 5.88
C GLU A 10 -2.74 -9.43 6.12
N PHE A 11 -3.13 -9.27 7.37
CA PHE A 11 -4.03 -8.20 7.72
C PHE A 11 -3.39 -6.84 7.47
N LEU A 12 -2.14 -6.70 7.89
CA LEU A 12 -1.42 -5.45 7.68
C LEU A 12 -1.22 -5.16 6.21
N ASP A 13 -0.93 -6.19 5.43
CA ASP A 13 -0.76 -6.01 3.99
C ASP A 13 -2.06 -5.52 3.35
N GLN A 14 -3.17 -6.02 3.81
CA GLN A 14 -4.45 -5.61 3.26
C GLN A 14 -4.74 -4.15 3.55
N VAL A 15 -4.46 -3.72 4.78
CA VAL A 15 -4.64 -2.32 5.15
C VAL A 15 -3.70 -1.44 4.34
N GLU A 16 -2.46 -1.86 4.22
CA GLU A 16 -1.48 -1.10 3.45
C GLU A 16 -1.91 -0.98 2.00
N ARG A 17 -2.41 -2.05 1.43
CA ARG A 17 -2.88 -2.04 0.04
C ARG A 17 -3.99 -1.02 -0.14
N GLU A 18 -4.93 -0.98 0.79
CA GLU A 18 -6.04 -0.05 0.67
C GLU A 18 -5.57 1.40 0.74
N VAL A 19 -4.65 1.69 1.65
CA VAL A 19 -4.14 3.04 1.78
C VAL A 19 -3.39 3.45 0.53
N ILE A 20 -2.55 2.57 0.01
CA ILE A 20 -1.78 2.87 -1.19
C ILE A 20 -2.71 3.04 -2.38
N MET A 21 -3.71 2.19 -2.51
CA MET A 21 -4.62 2.31 -3.63
C MET A 21 -5.37 3.62 -3.61
N LYS A 22 -5.77 4.06 -2.42
CA LYS A 22 -6.45 5.35 -2.32
C LYS A 22 -5.54 6.49 -2.74
N ALA A 23 -4.28 6.43 -2.35
CA ALA A 23 -3.33 7.46 -2.74
C ALA A 23 -3.11 7.45 -4.25
N LEU A 24 -3.03 6.25 -4.83
CA LEU A 24 -2.85 6.15 -6.28
C LEU A 24 -4.07 6.70 -7.02
N GLU A 25 -5.25 6.35 -6.55
CA GLU A 25 -6.46 6.85 -7.20
C GLU A 25 -6.57 8.36 -7.09
N SER A 26 -6.21 8.91 -5.94
CA SER A 26 -6.24 10.36 -5.75
C SER A 26 -5.29 11.09 -6.68
N THR A 27 -4.21 10.46 -7.06
CA THR A 27 -3.20 11.09 -7.90
C THR A 27 -3.24 10.58 -9.32
N ARG A 28 -4.30 9.86 -9.69
CA ARG A 28 -4.45 9.28 -11.02
C ARG A 28 -3.27 8.38 -11.36
N PHE A 29 -2.88 7.60 -10.34
CA PHE A 29 -1.81 6.62 -10.49
C PHE A 29 -0.45 7.23 -10.77
N ASN A 30 -0.27 8.46 -10.31
CA ASN A 30 1.03 9.09 -10.34
C ASN A 30 1.80 8.63 -9.11
N LYS A 31 2.71 7.70 -9.28
CA LYS A 31 3.40 7.09 -8.15
C LYS A 31 4.23 8.08 -7.37
N THR A 32 4.85 9.03 -8.04
CA THR A 32 5.64 10.04 -7.36
C THR A 32 4.76 10.88 -6.45
N ALA A 33 3.62 11.33 -6.96
CA ALA A 33 2.71 12.12 -6.17
C ALA A 33 2.09 11.29 -5.05
N ALA A 34 1.80 10.03 -5.32
CA ALA A 34 1.24 9.16 -4.31
C ALA A 34 2.22 8.96 -3.16
N ALA A 35 3.50 8.81 -3.46
CA ALA A 35 4.50 8.65 -2.42
C ALA A 35 4.54 9.88 -1.53
N LYS A 36 4.48 11.07 -2.13
CA LYS A 36 4.45 12.30 -1.35
C LYS A 36 3.21 12.37 -0.48
N LEU A 37 2.09 11.98 -1.02
CA LEU A 37 0.84 11.99 -0.28
C LEU A 37 0.94 11.05 0.92
N LEU A 38 1.61 9.94 0.76
CA LEU A 38 1.76 8.96 1.82
C LEU A 38 2.90 9.28 2.78
N GLY A 39 3.71 10.27 2.46
CA GLY A 39 4.82 10.62 3.32
C GLY A 39 6.00 9.68 3.23
N ILE A 40 6.17 9.01 2.10
CA ILE A 40 7.27 8.07 1.91
C ILE A 40 7.99 8.41 0.63
N THR A 41 9.16 7.80 0.43
CA THR A 41 9.91 8.03 -0.78
C THR A 41 9.33 7.22 -1.93
N PHE A 42 9.64 7.66 -3.14
CA PHE A 42 9.21 6.93 -4.33
C PHE A 42 9.75 5.51 -4.30
N ARG A 43 11.00 5.34 -3.90
CA ARG A 43 11.61 4.02 -3.83
C ARG A 43 10.87 3.13 -2.84
N SER A 44 10.51 3.68 -1.69
CA SER A 44 9.78 2.92 -0.70
C SER A 44 8.42 2.49 -1.23
N LEU A 45 7.74 3.39 -1.92
CA LEU A 45 6.45 3.06 -2.50
C LEU A 45 6.60 1.96 -3.53
N ARG A 46 7.61 2.06 -4.38
CA ARG A 46 7.82 1.08 -5.42
C ARG A 46 8.08 -0.30 -4.83
N TYR A 47 8.86 -0.36 -3.77
CA TYR A 47 9.13 -1.62 -3.10
C TYR A 47 7.83 -2.22 -2.58
N ARG A 48 6.98 -1.38 -1.97
CA ARG A 48 5.73 -1.86 -1.42
C ARG A 48 4.78 -2.35 -2.50
N LEU A 49 4.74 -1.66 -3.62
CA LEU A 49 3.90 -2.10 -4.73
C LEU A 49 4.32 -3.46 -5.24
N ASP A 50 5.63 -3.66 -5.36
CA ASP A 50 6.14 -4.95 -5.81
C ASP A 50 5.76 -6.05 -4.81
N ARG A 51 5.96 -5.77 -3.54
CA ARG A 51 5.68 -6.76 -2.50
C ARG A 51 4.21 -7.13 -2.45
N LEU A 52 3.36 -6.14 -2.65
CA LEU A 52 1.91 -6.35 -2.57
C LEU A 52 1.31 -6.85 -3.87
N GLY A 53 2.09 -6.91 -4.92
CA GLY A 53 1.58 -7.36 -6.20
C GLY A 53 0.71 -6.34 -6.91
N ILE A 54 0.87 -5.08 -6.57
CA ILE A 54 0.16 -3.99 -7.24
C ILE A 54 1.09 -3.40 -8.27
N ASP A 55 0.62 -3.29 -9.45
CA ASP A 55 1.46 -2.68 -10.44
C ASP A 55 1.27 -1.18 -10.49
#